data_e49babc42f998decbe4221b39f10c9cb
#
_entry.id   e49babc42f998decbe4221b39f10c9cb
#
_cell.length_a   1.000
_cell.length_b   1.000
_cell.length_c   1.000
_cell.angle_alpha   90.00
_cell.angle_beta   90.00
_cell.angle_gamma   90.00
#
_symmetry.space_group_name_H-M   'P 1'
#
loop_
_entity.id
_entity.type
_entity.pdbx_description
1 polymer ?
#
loop_
_entity_poly.entity_id
_entity_poly.type
_entity_poly.pdbx_seq_one_letter_code
_entity_poly.pdbx_strand_id
1 'polypeptide(L)'
;MKKALKWLVGISLFLILLIYLFQVDYIFSGVRTIYFTGNNTAFISDYKYFDNREIVASSPQPWSIHEQYNQIEASEKLKEINKKRKTKAFLVIKNDSIIFEKYYDGYNESSISNSFSVTKSIVVSMLWKAIMLGHIKGINQPVSDFFDDYKVGLASSLTVGNLASMSSGMDWSEEYYTPFNVTAESYFTKDLRPVILNRKIVNEPGKSFKYLSGDTQLLGMVIEKATNSSLSNFLEKHFWNPMGAENAALWQLDSKENGMEKAYCCFSATAKDFARFGKLYINKGMWNDKKILDSSYIDLSLNPVFEKSPYYGYGWWLYE
;
A
#
# COMPACT_ATOMS: atom_id res chain seq x y z
N MET A 1 -10.51 -26.48 42.89
CA MET A 1 -10.87 -25.34 42.02
C MET A 1 -10.12 -24.06 42.35
N LYS A 2 -10.15 -23.48 43.58
CA LYS A 2 -9.46 -22.19 43.89
C LYS A 2 -7.92 -22.19 43.64
N LYS A 3 -7.23 -23.30 43.89
CA LYS A 3 -5.76 -23.40 43.59
C LYS A 3 -5.47 -23.41 42.08
N ALA A 4 -6.21 -24.19 41.30
CA ALA A 4 -6.08 -24.22 39.85
C ALA A 4 -6.35 -22.86 39.20
N LEU A 5 -7.37 -22.12 39.66
CA LEU A 5 -7.64 -20.76 39.18
C LEU A 5 -6.49 -19.79 39.49
N LYS A 6 -5.89 -19.87 40.71
CA LYS A 6 -4.73 -19.04 41.04
C LYS A 6 -3.53 -19.32 40.15
N TRP A 7 -3.27 -20.62 39.83
CA TRP A 7 -2.19 -20.98 38.88
C TRP A 7 -2.46 -20.48 37.48
N LEU A 8 -3.70 -20.61 36.95
CA LEU A 8 -4.08 -20.08 35.64
C LEU A 8 -3.88 -18.57 35.57
N VAL A 9 -4.33 -17.82 36.57
CA VAL A 9 -4.12 -16.37 36.64
C VAL A 9 -2.63 -16.02 36.68
N GLY A 10 -1.85 -16.73 37.50
CA GLY A 10 -0.38 -16.52 37.57
C GLY A 10 0.32 -16.77 36.24
N ILE A 11 -0.01 -17.86 35.53
CA ILE A 11 0.52 -18.18 34.21
C ILE A 11 0.12 -17.10 33.19
N SER A 12 -1.15 -16.67 33.20
CA SER A 12 -1.61 -15.63 32.27
C SER A 12 -0.89 -14.31 32.49
N LEU A 13 -0.71 -13.88 33.74
CA LEU A 13 0.04 -12.65 34.07
C LEU A 13 1.52 -12.77 33.66
N PHE A 14 2.12 -13.94 33.84
CA PHE A 14 3.50 -14.20 33.41
C PHE A 14 3.63 -14.15 31.88
N LEU A 15 2.70 -14.75 31.14
CA LEU A 15 2.68 -14.67 29.67
C LEU A 15 2.51 -13.23 29.17
N ILE A 16 1.61 -12.47 29.79
CA ILE A 16 1.43 -11.05 29.46
C ILE A 16 2.72 -10.27 29.73
N LEU A 17 3.40 -10.52 30.86
CA LEU A 17 4.68 -9.90 31.16
C LEU A 17 5.74 -10.22 30.10
N LEU A 18 5.83 -11.48 29.63
CA LEU A 18 6.73 -11.88 28.56
C LEU A 18 6.41 -11.17 27.24
N ILE A 19 5.15 -11.01 26.88
CA ILE A 19 4.71 -10.30 25.66
C ILE A 19 5.25 -8.86 25.68
N TYR A 20 5.14 -8.14 26.79
CA TYR A 20 5.67 -6.78 26.93
C TYR A 20 7.20 -6.76 27.00
N LEU A 21 7.83 -7.72 27.70
CA LEU A 21 9.29 -7.81 27.82
C LEU A 21 9.95 -8.02 26.46
N PHE A 22 9.35 -8.83 25.59
CA PHE A 22 9.82 -9.10 24.23
C PHE A 22 9.30 -8.13 23.18
N GLN A 23 8.58 -7.08 23.58
CA GLN A 23 8.02 -6.04 22.68
C GLN A 23 7.12 -6.61 21.55
N VAL A 24 6.37 -7.68 21.84
CA VAL A 24 5.45 -8.31 20.90
C VAL A 24 3.98 -8.02 21.25
N ASP A 25 3.70 -6.95 21.95
CA ASP A 25 2.39 -6.54 22.42
C ASP A 25 1.44 -6.14 21.26
N TYR A 26 1.97 -5.86 20.07
CA TYR A 26 1.18 -5.71 18.84
C TYR A 26 0.29 -6.93 18.55
N ILE A 27 0.62 -8.12 19.10
CA ILE A 27 -0.19 -9.34 18.99
C ILE A 27 -1.60 -9.13 19.55
N PHE A 28 -1.76 -8.36 20.63
CA PHE A 28 -3.10 -8.08 21.18
C PHE A 28 -3.98 -7.34 20.17
N SER A 29 -3.38 -6.39 19.42
CA SER A 29 -4.06 -5.71 18.32
C SER A 29 -4.45 -6.71 17.21
N GLY A 30 -3.52 -7.58 16.82
CA GLY A 30 -3.75 -8.63 15.83
C GLY A 30 -4.88 -9.58 16.22
N VAL A 31 -4.88 -10.07 17.46
CA VAL A 31 -5.95 -10.95 17.98
C VAL A 31 -7.30 -10.25 17.93
N ARG A 32 -7.38 -9.02 18.40
CA ARG A 32 -8.63 -8.24 18.40
C ARG A 32 -9.14 -7.97 16.98
N THR A 33 -8.25 -7.58 16.06
CA THR A 33 -8.63 -7.17 14.71
C THR A 33 -8.93 -8.35 13.80
N ILE A 34 -8.21 -9.46 13.96
CA ILE A 34 -8.31 -10.62 13.06
C ILE A 34 -9.18 -11.71 13.68
N TYR A 35 -8.75 -12.31 14.78
CA TYR A 35 -9.42 -13.52 15.30
C TYR A 35 -10.79 -13.23 15.91
N PHE A 36 -10.98 -12.13 16.63
CA PHE A 36 -12.29 -11.78 17.21
C PHE A 36 -13.30 -11.33 16.16
N THR A 37 -12.85 -11.04 14.92
CA THR A 37 -13.74 -10.75 13.79
C THR A 37 -14.04 -11.98 12.94
N GLY A 38 -13.55 -13.17 13.34
CA GLY A 38 -13.77 -14.43 12.64
C GLY A 38 -12.89 -14.63 11.41
N ASN A 39 -11.82 -13.84 11.28
CA ASN A 39 -10.84 -13.96 10.21
C ASN A 39 -9.55 -14.64 10.72
N ASN A 40 -8.68 -15.06 9.81
CA ASN A 40 -7.38 -15.67 10.11
C ASN A 40 -6.18 -14.89 9.54
N THR A 41 -6.45 -13.82 8.81
CA THR A 41 -5.46 -12.89 8.25
C THR A 41 -6.13 -11.53 7.99
N ALA A 42 -5.36 -10.52 7.62
CA ALA A 42 -5.87 -9.24 7.14
C ALA A 42 -6.91 -9.41 6.02
N PHE A 43 -7.93 -8.57 6.00
CA PHE A 43 -9.08 -8.73 5.09
C PHE A 43 -9.55 -7.38 4.52
N ILE A 44 -10.26 -7.45 3.41
CA ILE A 44 -10.56 -6.30 2.54
C ILE A 44 -11.30 -5.13 3.22
N SER A 45 -11.96 -5.38 4.35
CA SER A 45 -12.70 -4.36 5.12
C SER A 45 -12.12 -4.12 6.51
N ASP A 46 -10.89 -4.53 6.77
CA ASP A 46 -10.26 -4.40 8.08
C ASP A 46 -9.85 -2.95 8.44
N TYR A 47 -9.84 -2.05 7.46
CA TYR A 47 -9.64 -0.62 7.71
C TYR A 47 -10.54 -0.06 8.81
N LYS A 48 -11.70 -0.67 9.06
CA LYS A 48 -12.66 -0.29 10.11
C LYS A 48 -12.13 -0.46 11.53
N TYR A 49 -11.07 -1.23 11.70
CA TYR A 49 -10.48 -1.58 13.00
C TYR A 49 -9.17 -0.84 13.28
N PHE A 50 -8.79 0.07 12.39
CA PHE A 50 -7.57 0.88 12.49
C PHE A 50 -7.92 2.37 12.49
N ASP A 51 -7.01 3.19 13.01
CA ASP A 51 -7.03 4.62 12.76
C ASP A 51 -6.74 4.87 11.27
N ASN A 52 -7.43 5.85 10.70
CA ASN A 52 -7.30 6.19 9.29
C ASN A 52 -7.18 7.71 9.13
N ARG A 53 -6.45 8.14 8.12
CA ARG A 53 -6.50 9.51 7.62
C ARG A 53 -7.38 9.53 6.37
N GLU A 54 -8.34 10.44 6.37
CA GLU A 54 -9.22 10.67 5.24
C GLU A 54 -8.52 11.50 4.17
N ILE A 55 -8.78 11.17 2.91
CA ILE A 55 -8.36 11.89 1.71
C ILE A 55 -9.63 12.38 1.04
N VAL A 56 -9.82 13.70 1.04
CA VAL A 56 -11.08 14.32 0.61
C VAL A 56 -11.17 14.39 -0.91
N ALA A 57 -12.32 14.02 -1.46
CA ALA A 57 -12.67 14.25 -2.87
C ALA A 57 -13.37 15.61 -3.02
N SER A 58 -12.62 16.68 -3.27
CA SER A 58 -13.14 18.04 -3.31
C SER A 58 -13.68 18.49 -4.67
N SER A 59 -13.35 17.75 -5.73
CA SER A 59 -13.73 18.11 -7.12
C SER A 59 -14.11 16.88 -7.93
N PRO A 60 -15.19 16.17 -7.56
CA PRO A 60 -15.58 14.92 -8.19
C PRO A 60 -15.84 15.08 -9.70
N GLN A 61 -15.32 14.15 -10.49
CA GLN A 61 -15.58 14.01 -11.92
C GLN A 61 -16.06 12.58 -12.16
N PRO A 62 -17.38 12.34 -12.17
CA PRO A 62 -17.92 11.00 -12.39
C PRO A 62 -17.46 10.40 -13.73
N TRP A 63 -17.27 9.08 -13.73
CA TRP A 63 -16.99 8.36 -14.97
C TRP A 63 -18.16 8.52 -15.94
N SER A 64 -17.86 8.73 -17.21
CA SER A 64 -18.87 8.64 -18.25
C SER A 64 -19.46 7.23 -18.31
N ILE A 65 -20.74 7.14 -18.63
CA ILE A 65 -21.42 5.86 -18.81
C ILE A 65 -21.52 5.59 -20.31
N HIS A 66 -21.07 4.39 -20.73
CA HIS A 66 -21.13 3.97 -22.12
C HIS A 66 -22.58 3.67 -22.54
N GLU A 67 -22.95 3.93 -23.79
CA GLU A 67 -24.30 3.66 -24.32
C GLU A 67 -24.74 2.20 -24.11
N GLN A 68 -23.81 1.26 -24.14
CA GLN A 68 -24.03 -0.18 -23.92
C GLN A 68 -23.79 -0.60 -22.48
N TYR A 69 -23.87 0.31 -21.51
CA TYR A 69 -23.62 0.01 -20.11
C TYR A 69 -24.46 -1.16 -19.61
N ASN A 70 -23.78 -2.19 -19.09
CA ASN A 70 -24.36 -3.42 -18.55
C ASN A 70 -25.33 -4.18 -19.51
N GLN A 71 -25.29 -3.90 -20.83
CA GLN A 71 -26.09 -4.63 -21.80
C GLN A 71 -25.46 -5.98 -22.21
N ILE A 72 -24.16 -6.15 -21.97
CA ILE A 72 -23.44 -7.40 -22.27
C ILE A 72 -23.32 -8.20 -20.97
N GLU A 73 -23.87 -9.42 -20.97
CA GLU A 73 -23.68 -10.31 -19.83
C GLU A 73 -22.24 -10.83 -19.73
N ALA A 74 -21.79 -10.99 -18.50
CA ALA A 74 -20.53 -11.68 -18.22
C ALA A 74 -20.58 -13.15 -18.70
N SER A 75 -19.52 -13.62 -19.36
CA SER A 75 -19.42 -15.02 -19.75
C SER A 75 -19.47 -15.94 -18.52
N GLU A 76 -19.93 -17.19 -18.70
CA GLU A 76 -19.96 -18.17 -17.60
C GLU A 76 -18.56 -18.35 -16.97
N LYS A 77 -17.52 -18.38 -17.79
CA LYS A 77 -16.12 -18.44 -17.31
C LYS A 77 -15.78 -17.26 -16.39
N LEU A 78 -16.18 -16.04 -16.74
CA LEU A 78 -15.95 -14.86 -15.90
C LEU A 78 -16.75 -14.94 -14.59
N LYS A 79 -18.02 -15.38 -14.66
CA LYS A 79 -18.86 -15.59 -13.47
C LYS A 79 -18.22 -16.59 -12.51
N GLU A 80 -17.71 -17.73 -13.03
CA GLU A 80 -17.01 -18.75 -12.23
C GLU A 80 -15.72 -18.20 -11.59
N ILE A 81 -14.92 -17.46 -12.36
CA ILE A 81 -13.69 -16.83 -11.84
C ILE A 81 -14.01 -15.86 -10.70
N ASN A 82 -15.00 -14.97 -10.90
CA ASN A 82 -15.42 -14.00 -9.90
C ASN A 82 -15.91 -14.69 -8.61
N LYS A 83 -16.70 -15.77 -8.75
CA LYS A 83 -17.16 -16.58 -7.62
C LYS A 83 -15.98 -17.25 -6.90
N LYS A 84 -15.07 -17.90 -7.64
CA LYS A 84 -13.89 -18.57 -7.07
C LYS A 84 -12.95 -17.58 -6.33
N ARG A 85 -12.76 -16.38 -6.89
CA ARG A 85 -11.90 -15.34 -6.33
C ARG A 85 -12.59 -14.52 -5.24
N LYS A 86 -13.89 -14.73 -4.99
CA LYS A 86 -14.71 -13.91 -4.09
C LYS A 86 -14.59 -12.42 -4.43
N THR A 87 -14.61 -12.12 -5.74
CA THR A 87 -14.52 -10.76 -6.29
C THR A 87 -15.60 -9.88 -5.65
N LYS A 88 -15.26 -8.67 -5.25
CA LYS A 88 -16.19 -7.71 -4.65
C LYS A 88 -16.72 -6.70 -5.66
N ALA A 89 -15.87 -6.29 -6.60
CA ALA A 89 -16.23 -5.39 -7.68
C ALA A 89 -15.49 -5.80 -8.96
N PHE A 90 -16.14 -5.68 -10.10
CA PHE A 90 -15.56 -5.89 -11.43
C PHE A 90 -16.05 -4.82 -12.38
N LEU A 91 -15.13 -4.04 -12.93
CA LEU A 91 -15.42 -2.94 -13.85
C LEU A 91 -14.67 -3.14 -15.16
N VAL A 92 -15.32 -2.78 -16.26
CA VAL A 92 -14.67 -2.64 -17.57
C VAL A 92 -14.90 -1.21 -18.05
N ILE A 93 -13.81 -0.52 -18.32
CA ILE A 93 -13.80 0.85 -18.81
C ILE A 93 -13.23 0.83 -20.23
N LYS A 94 -13.97 1.43 -21.17
CA LYS A 94 -13.60 1.53 -22.59
C LYS A 94 -13.75 2.98 -23.05
N ASN A 95 -12.70 3.54 -23.62
CA ASN A 95 -12.70 4.92 -24.11
C ASN A 95 -13.24 5.90 -23.03
N ASP A 96 -12.68 5.80 -21.82
CA ASP A 96 -13.05 6.62 -20.66
C ASP A 96 -14.49 6.50 -20.15
N SER A 97 -15.23 5.49 -20.59
CA SER A 97 -16.62 5.24 -20.17
C SER A 97 -16.77 3.85 -19.58
N ILE A 98 -17.54 3.72 -18.50
CA ILE A 98 -17.86 2.42 -17.90
C ILE A 98 -18.85 1.70 -18.81
N ILE A 99 -18.41 0.55 -19.37
CA ILE A 99 -19.26 -0.30 -20.20
C ILE A 99 -19.85 -1.47 -19.41
N PHE A 100 -19.15 -1.93 -18.38
CA PHE A 100 -19.62 -3.01 -17.51
C PHE A 100 -19.21 -2.73 -16.06
N GLU A 101 -20.14 -2.95 -15.15
CA GLU A 101 -19.95 -2.76 -13.71
C GLU A 101 -20.77 -3.77 -12.94
N LYS A 102 -20.14 -4.55 -12.08
CA LYS A 102 -20.79 -5.56 -11.26
C LYS A 102 -20.17 -5.62 -9.86
N TYR A 103 -21.03 -5.67 -8.87
CA TYR A 103 -20.66 -5.83 -7.46
C TYR A 103 -21.20 -7.13 -6.88
N TYR A 104 -20.53 -7.70 -5.90
CA TYR A 104 -20.84 -9.00 -5.32
C TYR A 104 -20.80 -8.93 -3.79
N ASP A 105 -21.43 -9.90 -3.12
CA ASP A 105 -21.40 -10.11 -1.67
C ASP A 105 -21.74 -8.85 -0.86
N GLY A 106 -22.78 -8.12 -1.28
CA GLY A 106 -23.28 -6.93 -0.58
C GLY A 106 -22.46 -5.65 -0.82
N TYR A 107 -21.43 -5.69 -1.68
CA TYR A 107 -20.72 -4.49 -2.13
C TYR A 107 -21.55 -3.73 -3.17
N ASN A 108 -21.32 -2.43 -3.26
CA ASN A 108 -21.92 -1.52 -4.24
C ASN A 108 -20.88 -0.47 -4.68
N GLU A 109 -21.31 0.49 -5.49
CA GLU A 109 -20.44 1.52 -6.06
C GLU A 109 -19.76 2.41 -5.00
N SER A 110 -20.37 2.60 -3.84
CA SER A 110 -19.82 3.40 -2.73
C SER A 110 -19.00 2.58 -1.74
N SER A 111 -18.92 1.25 -1.92
CA SER A 111 -18.16 0.38 -1.01
C SER A 111 -16.67 0.59 -1.21
N ILE A 112 -15.96 0.89 -0.13
CA ILE A 112 -14.50 1.00 -0.14
C ILE A 112 -13.85 -0.32 0.27
N SER A 113 -12.67 -0.56 -0.26
CA SER A 113 -11.88 -1.78 -0.05
C SER A 113 -10.43 -1.43 0.21
N ASN A 114 -9.81 -2.14 1.16
CA ASN A 114 -8.35 -2.09 1.32
C ASN A 114 -7.67 -2.64 0.06
N SER A 115 -6.79 -1.87 -0.54
CA SER A 115 -6.08 -2.23 -1.76
C SER A 115 -4.91 -3.17 -1.54
N PHE A 116 -4.51 -3.36 -0.27
CA PHE A 116 -3.26 -4.06 0.05
C PHE A 116 -2.11 -3.53 -0.82
N SER A 117 -1.37 -4.42 -1.47
CA SER A 117 -0.14 -4.07 -2.19
C SER A 117 -0.32 -3.17 -3.43
N VAL A 118 -1.53 -2.92 -3.91
CA VAL A 118 -1.76 -1.88 -4.94
C VAL A 118 -1.34 -0.50 -4.43
N THR A 119 -1.38 -0.28 -3.12
CA THR A 119 -0.83 0.94 -2.49
C THR A 119 0.62 1.21 -2.89
N LYS A 120 1.44 0.17 -3.12
CA LYS A 120 2.84 0.32 -3.51
C LYS A 120 3.00 1.04 -4.86
N SER A 121 2.12 0.74 -5.81
CA SER A 121 2.10 1.44 -7.11
C SER A 121 1.70 2.91 -6.95
N ILE A 122 0.77 3.20 -6.03
CA ILE A 122 0.38 4.57 -5.69
C ILE A 122 1.57 5.33 -5.08
N VAL A 123 2.29 4.72 -4.12
CA VAL A 123 3.46 5.36 -3.47
C VAL A 123 4.59 5.61 -4.46
N VAL A 124 4.84 4.68 -5.39
CA VAL A 124 5.83 4.92 -6.46
C VAL A 124 5.37 6.04 -7.41
N SER A 125 4.07 6.14 -7.72
CA SER A 125 3.55 7.29 -8.47
C SER A 125 3.80 8.61 -7.72
N MET A 126 3.67 8.60 -6.39
CA MET A 126 3.99 9.77 -5.55
C MET A 126 5.50 10.09 -5.55
N LEU A 127 6.39 9.08 -5.59
CA LEU A 127 7.82 9.31 -5.78
C LEU A 127 8.09 10.07 -7.09
N TRP A 128 7.51 9.63 -8.21
CA TRP A 128 7.65 10.32 -9.48
C TRP A 128 7.19 11.76 -9.42
N LYS A 129 6.08 12.00 -8.74
CA LYS A 129 5.58 13.36 -8.53
C LYS A 129 6.51 14.20 -7.67
N ALA A 130 7.07 13.64 -6.60
CA ALA A 130 8.02 14.33 -5.72
C ALA A 130 9.31 14.70 -6.48
N ILE A 131 9.77 13.84 -7.40
CA ILE A 131 10.91 14.14 -8.29
C ILE A 131 10.53 15.26 -9.27
N MET A 132 9.39 15.19 -9.93
CA MET A 132 8.90 16.23 -10.84
C MET A 132 8.80 17.61 -10.19
N LEU A 133 8.45 17.65 -8.91
CA LEU A 133 8.33 18.89 -8.13
C LEU A 133 9.66 19.35 -7.53
N GLY A 134 10.75 18.59 -7.71
CA GLY A 134 12.09 18.93 -7.20
C GLY A 134 12.27 18.66 -5.69
N HIS A 135 11.34 17.98 -5.02
CA HIS A 135 11.50 17.58 -3.63
C HIS A 135 12.52 16.44 -3.47
N ILE A 136 12.63 15.59 -4.48
CA ILE A 136 13.62 14.51 -4.58
C ILE A 136 14.41 14.73 -5.89
N LYS A 137 15.73 14.62 -5.83
CA LYS A 137 16.62 14.93 -6.99
C LYS A 137 16.52 13.90 -8.12
N GLY A 138 16.11 12.67 -7.81
CA GLY A 138 15.99 11.57 -8.75
C GLY A 138 16.12 10.21 -8.09
N ILE A 139 15.99 9.13 -8.86
CA ILE A 139 16.03 7.75 -8.35
C ILE A 139 17.38 7.37 -7.71
N ASN A 140 18.45 8.04 -8.09
CA ASN A 140 19.80 7.79 -7.56
C ASN A 140 20.08 8.57 -6.25
N GLN A 141 19.12 9.35 -5.74
CA GLN A 141 19.32 10.08 -4.49
C GLN A 141 19.46 9.09 -3.32
N PRO A 142 20.53 9.22 -2.51
CA PRO A 142 20.72 8.33 -1.37
C PRO A 142 19.64 8.51 -0.31
N VAL A 143 19.20 7.40 0.29
CA VAL A 143 18.27 7.42 1.44
C VAL A 143 18.91 8.11 2.64
N SER A 144 20.24 8.07 2.75
CA SER A 144 21.01 8.76 3.77
C SER A 144 20.91 10.30 3.73
N ASP A 145 20.45 10.89 2.62
CA ASP A 145 20.11 12.33 2.58
C ASP A 145 18.91 12.66 3.49
N PHE A 146 18.08 11.66 3.79
CA PHE A 146 16.86 11.80 4.58
C PHE A 146 16.98 11.21 5.98
N PHE A 147 17.70 10.10 6.15
CA PHE A 147 17.82 9.36 7.41
C PHE A 147 19.27 8.99 7.71
N ASP A 148 19.78 9.48 8.84
CA ASP A 148 21.15 9.26 9.26
C ASP A 148 21.47 7.79 9.53
N ASP A 149 20.45 6.99 9.86
CA ASP A 149 20.53 5.55 10.07
C ASP A 149 21.11 4.80 8.86
N TYR A 150 21.01 5.38 7.67
CA TYR A 150 21.48 4.80 6.40
C TYR A 150 22.81 5.36 5.90
N LYS A 151 23.61 6.03 6.77
CA LYS A 151 24.91 6.62 6.38
C LYS A 151 26.09 5.65 6.37
N VAL A 152 25.94 4.47 6.94
CA VAL A 152 27.07 3.55 7.16
C VAL A 152 26.83 2.17 6.56
N GLY A 153 27.94 1.46 6.26
CA GLY A 153 27.91 0.10 5.74
C GLY A 153 27.21 0.00 4.37
N LEU A 154 26.54 -1.12 4.11
CA LEU A 154 25.80 -1.33 2.85
C LEU A 154 24.67 -0.31 2.66
N ALA A 155 24.09 0.18 3.75
CA ALA A 155 23.01 1.15 3.71
C ALA A 155 23.41 2.50 3.07
N SER A 156 24.70 2.86 3.08
CA SER A 156 25.18 4.11 2.50
C SER A 156 25.02 4.18 0.98
N SER A 157 24.88 3.05 0.29
CA SER A 157 24.63 2.97 -1.15
C SER A 157 23.15 2.83 -1.50
N LEU A 158 22.26 2.76 -0.50
CA LEU A 158 20.82 2.62 -0.72
C LEU A 158 20.24 3.90 -1.32
N THR A 159 19.56 3.78 -2.46
CA THR A 159 18.89 4.89 -3.14
C THR A 159 17.37 4.77 -3.08
N VAL A 160 16.67 5.87 -3.34
CA VAL A 160 15.20 5.86 -3.45
C VAL A 160 14.72 4.96 -4.60
N GLY A 161 15.51 4.83 -5.67
CA GLY A 161 15.24 3.92 -6.78
C GLY A 161 15.31 2.45 -6.37
N ASN A 162 16.25 2.10 -5.48
CA ASN A 162 16.34 0.72 -4.96
C ASN A 162 15.10 0.35 -4.13
N LEU A 163 14.55 1.28 -3.37
CA LEU A 163 13.29 1.08 -2.64
C LEU A 163 12.12 0.88 -3.61
N ALA A 164 12.00 1.74 -4.61
CA ALA A 164 10.92 1.69 -5.60
C ALA A 164 10.95 0.43 -6.48
N SER A 165 12.15 -0.14 -6.71
CA SER A 165 12.38 -1.35 -7.52
C SER A 165 12.47 -2.64 -6.70
N MET A 166 12.19 -2.60 -5.38
CA MET A 166 12.27 -3.77 -4.50
C MET A 166 13.66 -4.41 -4.51
N SER A 167 14.70 -3.61 -4.32
CA SER A 167 16.09 -4.07 -4.39
C SER A 167 16.99 -3.48 -3.30
N SER A 168 16.40 -3.15 -2.15
CA SER A 168 17.14 -2.55 -1.02
C SER A 168 18.14 -3.48 -0.37
N GLY A 169 17.92 -4.79 -0.42
CA GLY A 169 18.66 -5.76 0.39
C GLY A 169 18.32 -5.72 1.88
N MET A 170 17.17 -5.16 2.25
CA MET A 170 16.70 -5.02 3.63
C MET A 170 16.44 -6.38 4.28
N ASP A 171 16.75 -6.48 5.57
CA ASP A 171 16.38 -7.59 6.46
C ASP A 171 14.88 -7.50 6.78
N TRP A 172 14.10 -8.13 5.93
CA TRP A 172 12.64 -8.18 6.01
C TRP A 172 12.12 -9.54 5.62
N SER A 173 11.13 -10.04 6.37
CA SER A 173 10.37 -11.26 6.03
C SER A 173 9.01 -10.87 5.49
N GLU A 174 8.70 -11.26 4.25
CA GLU A 174 7.39 -11.04 3.62
C GLU A 174 6.44 -12.20 3.90
N GLU A 175 6.38 -12.66 5.16
CA GLU A 175 5.54 -13.77 5.59
C GLU A 175 4.25 -13.26 6.24
N TYR A 176 3.09 -13.79 5.83
CA TYR A 176 1.77 -13.28 6.23
C TYR A 176 1.01 -14.19 7.21
N TYR A 177 1.54 -15.38 7.52
CA TYR A 177 0.80 -16.40 8.27
C TYR A 177 1.31 -16.64 9.69
N THR A 178 2.42 -16.04 10.08
CA THR A 178 2.91 -16.10 11.46
C THR A 178 2.75 -14.75 12.14
N PRO A 179 2.33 -14.71 13.43
CA PRO A 179 2.19 -13.46 14.16
C PRO A 179 3.55 -12.91 14.69
N PHE A 180 4.63 -13.71 14.63
CA PHE A 180 5.92 -13.39 15.24
C PHE A 180 6.96 -12.99 14.19
N ASN A 181 6.61 -12.07 13.28
CA ASN A 181 7.54 -11.55 12.29
C ASN A 181 7.32 -10.05 12.05
N VAL A 182 8.26 -9.44 11.34
CA VAL A 182 8.24 -8.00 11.05
C VAL A 182 7.01 -7.56 10.25
N THR A 183 6.46 -8.43 9.40
CA THR A 183 5.24 -8.11 8.61
C THR A 183 4.04 -7.98 9.54
N ALA A 184 3.85 -8.90 10.49
CA ALA A 184 2.79 -8.80 11.48
C ALA A 184 3.03 -7.62 12.44
N GLU A 185 4.26 -7.43 12.90
CA GLU A 185 4.65 -6.30 13.73
C GLU A 185 4.29 -4.98 13.04
N SER A 186 4.74 -4.78 11.80
CA SER A 186 4.46 -3.55 11.05
C SER A 186 2.96 -3.29 10.82
N TYR A 187 2.16 -4.37 10.70
CA TYR A 187 0.72 -4.25 10.48
C TYR A 187 -0.05 -3.83 11.73
N PHE A 188 0.37 -4.28 12.91
CA PHE A 188 -0.39 -4.11 14.16
C PHE A 188 0.26 -3.19 15.19
N THR A 189 1.51 -2.75 14.97
CA THR A 189 2.18 -1.80 15.86
C THR A 189 1.46 -0.45 15.87
N LYS A 190 1.63 0.29 16.97
CA LYS A 190 1.18 1.67 17.10
C LYS A 190 2.25 2.69 16.73
N ASP A 191 3.51 2.26 16.58
CA ASP A 191 4.63 3.08 16.14
C ASP A 191 5.43 2.31 15.09
N LEU A 192 5.21 2.68 13.82
CA LEU A 192 5.81 1.99 12.68
C LEU A 192 7.23 2.49 12.37
N ARG A 193 7.56 3.71 12.77
CA ARG A 193 8.85 4.36 12.45
C ARG A 193 10.05 3.55 12.94
N PRO A 194 10.15 3.16 14.22
CA PRO A 194 11.29 2.38 14.70
C PRO A 194 11.33 0.97 14.09
N VAL A 195 10.18 0.37 13.77
CA VAL A 195 10.15 -0.94 13.09
C VAL A 195 10.90 -0.89 11.77
N ILE A 196 10.80 0.21 11.03
CA ILE A 196 11.47 0.39 9.74
C ILE A 196 12.92 0.83 9.91
N LEU A 197 13.18 1.87 10.72
CA LEU A 197 14.53 2.44 10.86
C LEU A 197 15.52 1.47 11.51
N ASN A 198 15.05 0.54 12.34
CA ASN A 198 15.89 -0.51 12.93
C ASN A 198 16.21 -1.66 11.96
N ARG A 199 15.65 -1.68 10.71
CA ARG A 199 15.99 -2.71 9.73
C ARG A 199 17.38 -2.47 9.15
N LYS A 200 18.15 -3.55 9.07
CA LYS A 200 19.49 -3.52 8.47
C LYS A 200 19.43 -3.79 6.99
N ILE A 201 20.33 -3.18 6.24
CA ILE A 201 20.60 -3.58 4.86
C ILE A 201 21.67 -4.68 4.92
N VAL A 202 21.29 -5.90 4.57
CA VAL A 202 22.11 -7.13 4.72
C VAL A 202 22.64 -7.65 3.40
N ASN A 203 22.10 -7.17 2.29
CA ASN A 203 22.59 -7.44 0.94
C ASN A 203 22.88 -6.11 0.22
N GLU A 204 23.74 -6.16 -0.79
CA GLU A 204 24.10 -4.97 -1.58
C GLU A 204 22.88 -4.41 -2.32
N PRO A 205 22.51 -3.13 -2.10
CA PRO A 205 21.38 -2.52 -2.77
C PRO A 205 21.54 -2.48 -4.30
N GLY A 206 20.42 -2.66 -5.02
CA GLY A 206 20.39 -2.58 -6.48
C GLY A 206 20.93 -3.80 -7.22
N LYS A 207 21.28 -4.90 -6.53
CA LYS A 207 21.83 -6.10 -7.18
C LYS A 207 20.78 -7.14 -7.57
N SER A 208 19.70 -7.25 -6.83
CA SER A 208 18.66 -8.24 -7.10
C SER A 208 17.30 -7.78 -6.59
N PHE A 209 16.27 -8.22 -7.28
CA PHE A 209 14.89 -8.05 -6.85
C PHE A 209 14.56 -8.99 -5.69
N LYS A 210 13.94 -8.42 -4.66
CA LYS A 210 13.24 -9.18 -3.62
C LYS A 210 12.07 -8.34 -3.12
N TYR A 211 10.85 -8.85 -3.31
CA TYR A 211 9.64 -8.12 -2.93
C TYR A 211 9.55 -7.97 -1.42
N LEU A 212 9.65 -6.71 -0.92
CA LEU A 212 9.68 -6.39 0.49
C LEU A 212 8.77 -5.19 0.80
N SER A 213 7.79 -5.39 1.68
CA SER A 213 6.91 -4.30 2.15
C SER A 213 7.68 -3.18 2.87
N GLY A 214 8.77 -3.53 3.55
CA GLY A 214 9.66 -2.56 4.21
C GLY A 214 10.25 -1.53 3.24
N ASP A 215 10.56 -1.92 2.00
CA ASP A 215 11.07 -1.00 0.98
C ASP A 215 10.08 0.12 0.69
N THR A 216 8.81 -0.22 0.50
CA THR A 216 7.79 0.79 0.21
C THR A 216 7.46 1.64 1.44
N GLN A 217 7.49 1.06 2.65
CA GLN A 217 7.29 1.84 3.85
C GLN A 217 8.40 2.88 4.02
N LEU A 218 9.66 2.48 3.86
CA LEU A 218 10.79 3.42 3.91
C LEU A 218 10.71 4.47 2.80
N LEU A 219 10.28 4.08 1.59
CA LEU A 219 10.03 5.03 0.48
C LEU A 219 8.96 6.06 0.86
N GLY A 220 7.87 5.63 1.47
CA GLY A 220 6.82 6.52 1.99
C GLY A 220 7.38 7.53 3.00
N MET A 221 8.21 7.07 3.94
CA MET A 221 8.88 7.94 4.92
C MET A 221 9.84 8.93 4.25
N VAL A 222 10.54 8.53 3.17
CA VAL A 222 11.38 9.44 2.36
C VAL A 222 10.52 10.52 1.71
N ILE A 223 9.40 10.15 1.09
CA ILE A 223 8.49 11.10 0.44
C ILE A 223 7.93 12.09 1.47
N GLU A 224 7.45 11.60 2.61
CA GLU A 224 6.95 12.43 3.71
C GLU A 224 7.99 13.47 4.13
N LYS A 225 9.23 13.03 4.37
CA LYS A 225 10.33 13.90 4.82
C LYS A 225 10.75 14.90 3.73
N ALA A 226 10.84 14.46 2.48
CA ALA A 226 11.24 15.31 1.36
C ALA A 226 10.21 16.40 1.05
N THR A 227 8.92 16.08 1.17
CA THR A 227 7.81 16.99 0.83
C THR A 227 7.31 17.80 2.02
N ASN A 228 7.73 17.46 3.24
CA ASN A 228 7.19 17.98 4.49
C ASN A 228 5.65 17.91 4.56
N SER A 229 5.11 16.82 4.06
CA SER A 229 3.67 16.57 3.95
C SER A 229 3.38 15.11 4.22
N SER A 230 2.26 14.79 4.89
CA SER A 230 1.80 13.41 5.01
C SER A 230 1.53 12.81 3.63
N LEU A 231 1.62 11.48 3.49
CA LEU A 231 1.32 10.81 2.23
C LEU A 231 -0.12 11.10 1.78
N SER A 232 -1.07 11.10 2.70
CA SER A 232 -2.48 11.38 2.39
C SER A 232 -2.66 12.78 1.82
N ASN A 233 -2.08 13.81 2.43
CA ASN A 233 -2.19 15.19 1.94
C ASN A 233 -1.49 15.37 0.59
N PHE A 234 -0.33 14.73 0.40
CA PHE A 234 0.39 14.78 -0.87
C PHE A 234 -0.41 14.08 -1.99
N LEU A 235 -0.99 12.91 -1.69
CA LEU A 235 -1.85 12.19 -2.62
C LEU A 235 -3.11 13.00 -2.98
N GLU A 236 -3.78 13.58 -1.98
CA GLU A 236 -4.97 14.41 -2.15
C GLU A 236 -4.70 15.56 -3.12
N LYS A 237 -3.65 16.33 -2.84
CA LYS A 237 -3.29 17.51 -3.59
C LYS A 237 -2.85 17.23 -5.03
N HIS A 238 -2.09 16.16 -5.24
CA HIS A 238 -1.38 15.94 -6.51
C HIS A 238 -1.97 14.85 -7.40
N PHE A 239 -2.89 14.02 -6.85
CA PHE A 239 -3.53 12.92 -7.58
C PHE A 239 -5.04 12.89 -7.37
N TRP A 240 -5.52 12.76 -6.15
CA TRP A 240 -6.92 12.47 -5.84
C TRP A 240 -7.85 13.55 -6.41
N ASN A 241 -7.63 14.80 -6.03
CA ASN A 241 -8.41 15.91 -6.53
C ASN A 241 -8.13 16.25 -8.00
N PRO A 242 -6.86 16.31 -8.48
CA PRO A 242 -6.58 16.53 -9.90
C PRO A 242 -7.17 15.48 -10.85
N MET A 243 -7.28 14.22 -10.42
CA MET A 243 -7.94 13.15 -11.18
C MET A 243 -9.46 13.11 -10.98
N GLY A 244 -10.03 14.01 -10.20
CA GLY A 244 -11.47 14.10 -9.99
C GLY A 244 -12.06 12.87 -9.28
N ALA A 245 -11.38 12.33 -8.26
CA ALA A 245 -11.90 11.21 -7.47
C ALA A 245 -13.33 11.48 -6.99
N GLU A 246 -14.20 10.48 -7.07
CA GLU A 246 -15.62 10.63 -6.77
C GLU A 246 -15.92 10.54 -5.27
N ASN A 247 -15.13 9.75 -4.56
CA ASN A 247 -15.35 9.49 -3.15
C ASN A 247 -14.10 9.78 -2.33
N ALA A 248 -14.30 10.07 -1.05
CA ALA A 248 -13.20 10.10 -0.10
C ALA A 248 -12.54 8.71 0.00
N ALA A 249 -11.22 8.71 0.21
CA ALA A 249 -10.46 7.51 0.50
C ALA A 249 -9.96 7.53 1.94
N LEU A 250 -9.57 6.37 2.44
CA LEU A 250 -8.98 6.21 3.77
C LEU A 250 -7.59 5.58 3.64
N TRP A 251 -6.62 6.10 4.40
CA TRP A 251 -5.32 5.46 4.53
C TRP A 251 -5.07 5.09 5.98
N GLN A 252 -4.85 3.79 6.25
CA GLN A 252 -4.60 3.30 7.60
C GLN A 252 -3.31 3.91 8.17
N LEU A 253 -3.40 4.31 9.42
CA LEU A 253 -2.30 4.79 10.23
C LEU A 253 -1.76 3.65 11.13
N ASP A 254 -0.55 3.82 11.61
CA ASP A 254 -0.02 3.03 12.72
C ASP A 254 -0.81 3.32 14.01
N SER A 255 -1.00 4.60 14.33
CA SER A 255 -1.89 5.09 15.37
C SER A 255 -2.32 6.52 15.06
N LYS A 256 -3.35 6.99 15.75
CA LYS A 256 -3.79 8.39 15.68
C LYS A 256 -2.73 9.36 16.23
N GLU A 257 -1.96 8.90 17.23
CA GLU A 257 -0.94 9.70 17.91
C GLU A 257 0.30 9.92 17.04
N ASN A 258 0.83 8.86 16.42
CA ASN A 258 2.02 8.92 15.57
C ASN A 258 1.67 9.33 14.14
N GLY A 259 0.53 8.90 13.63
CA GLY A 259 -0.07 9.37 12.39
C GLY A 259 0.68 8.99 11.13
N MET A 260 1.48 7.90 11.15
CA MET A 260 2.21 7.42 9.98
C MET A 260 1.33 6.51 9.14
N GLU A 261 1.15 6.84 7.87
CA GLU A 261 0.45 5.98 6.93
C GLU A 261 1.25 4.70 6.65
N LYS A 262 0.53 3.57 6.59
CA LYS A 262 1.09 2.29 6.14
C LYS A 262 1.28 2.32 4.63
N ALA A 263 2.43 2.83 4.18
CA ALA A 263 2.73 3.08 2.77
C ALA A 263 2.78 1.82 1.90
N TYR A 264 3.08 0.67 2.50
CA TYR A 264 3.20 -0.61 1.78
C TYR A 264 1.85 -1.28 1.51
N CYS A 265 0.76 -0.79 2.14
CA CYS A 265 -0.59 -1.34 2.02
C CYS A 265 -1.64 -0.30 2.42
N CYS A 266 -2.87 -0.75 2.52
CA CYS A 266 -3.83 -0.21 3.48
C CYS A 266 -4.42 1.15 3.07
N PHE A 267 -4.29 1.53 1.80
CA PHE A 267 -5.08 2.57 1.16
C PHE A 267 -6.42 1.96 0.73
N SER A 268 -7.51 2.58 1.13
CA SER A 268 -8.87 2.07 0.90
C SER A 268 -9.69 3.07 0.10
N ALA A 269 -10.26 2.63 -1.01
CA ALA A 269 -11.08 3.45 -1.90
C ALA A 269 -12.16 2.64 -2.60
N THR A 270 -13.02 3.29 -3.39
CA THR A 270 -13.98 2.60 -4.25
C THR A 270 -13.28 1.99 -5.47
N ALA A 271 -13.91 1.00 -6.09
CA ALA A 271 -13.38 0.39 -7.31
C ALA A 271 -13.25 1.40 -8.45
N LYS A 272 -14.20 2.34 -8.57
CA LYS A 272 -14.18 3.43 -9.57
C LYS A 272 -12.98 4.37 -9.37
N ASP A 273 -12.66 4.67 -8.12
CA ASP A 273 -11.54 5.57 -7.82
C ASP A 273 -10.19 4.88 -7.98
N PHE A 274 -10.07 3.56 -7.70
CA PHE A 274 -8.88 2.79 -8.07
C PHE A 274 -8.64 2.77 -9.59
N ALA A 275 -9.70 2.67 -10.38
CA ALA A 275 -9.59 2.65 -11.84
C ALA A 275 -8.96 3.93 -12.42
N ARG A 276 -8.98 5.06 -11.68
CA ARG A 276 -8.33 6.32 -12.08
C ARG A 276 -6.83 6.19 -12.22
N PHE A 277 -6.19 5.43 -11.33
CA PHE A 277 -4.77 5.13 -11.46
C PHE A 277 -4.48 4.29 -12.72
N GLY A 278 -5.33 3.31 -13.03
CA GLY A 278 -5.22 2.55 -14.28
C GLY A 278 -5.32 3.45 -15.51
N LYS A 279 -6.32 4.35 -15.55
CA LYS A 279 -6.47 5.33 -16.64
C LYS A 279 -5.26 6.25 -16.74
N LEU A 280 -4.74 6.76 -15.61
CA LEU A 280 -3.57 7.63 -15.59
C LEU A 280 -2.37 6.96 -16.27
N TYR A 281 -2.12 5.67 -15.99
CA TYR A 281 -1.02 4.91 -16.58
C TYR A 281 -1.25 4.59 -18.06
N ILE A 282 -2.47 4.21 -18.46
CA ILE A 282 -2.83 4.00 -19.87
C ILE A 282 -2.64 5.28 -20.68
N ASN A 283 -3.00 6.44 -20.10
CA ASN A 283 -2.87 7.74 -20.74
C ASN A 283 -1.50 8.40 -20.53
N LYS A 284 -0.47 7.60 -20.24
CA LYS A 284 0.93 8.07 -20.14
C LYS A 284 1.09 9.26 -19.18
N GLY A 285 0.39 9.25 -18.06
CA GLY A 285 0.47 10.28 -17.03
C GLY A 285 -0.42 11.50 -17.25
N MET A 286 -1.23 11.50 -18.29
CA MET A 286 -2.21 12.55 -18.57
C MET A 286 -3.58 12.23 -17.95
N TRP A 287 -4.21 13.23 -17.39
CA TRP A 287 -5.61 13.20 -16.97
C TRP A 287 -6.36 14.35 -17.64
N ASN A 288 -7.22 14.02 -18.60
CA ASN A 288 -7.75 15.01 -19.55
C ASN A 288 -6.56 15.80 -20.13
N ASP A 289 -6.60 17.12 -20.11
CA ASP A 289 -5.52 17.98 -20.64
C ASP A 289 -4.43 18.31 -19.62
N LYS A 290 -4.46 17.70 -18.42
CA LYS A 290 -3.52 17.98 -17.34
C LYS A 290 -2.45 16.90 -17.24
N LYS A 291 -1.18 17.29 -17.21
CA LYS A 291 -0.07 16.40 -16.90
C LYS A 291 0.00 16.16 -15.39
N ILE A 292 -0.37 14.97 -14.95
CA ILE A 292 -0.22 14.52 -13.55
C ILE A 292 1.18 13.95 -13.34
N LEU A 293 1.63 13.06 -14.24
CA LEU A 293 2.97 12.48 -14.26
C LEU A 293 3.61 12.68 -15.62
N ASP A 294 4.94 12.66 -15.68
CA ASP A 294 5.67 12.61 -16.95
C ASP A 294 5.62 11.20 -17.53
N SER A 295 5.46 11.09 -18.85
CA SER A 295 5.38 9.80 -19.52
C SER A 295 6.65 8.94 -19.34
N SER A 296 7.81 9.57 -19.20
CA SER A 296 9.06 8.87 -18.93
C SER A 296 9.03 8.07 -17.63
N TYR A 297 8.35 8.56 -16.57
CA TYR A 297 8.19 7.83 -15.33
C TYR A 297 7.17 6.68 -15.44
N ILE A 298 6.14 6.86 -16.27
CA ILE A 298 5.23 5.76 -16.62
C ILE A 298 5.99 4.64 -17.31
N ASP A 299 6.80 5.00 -18.31
CA ASP A 299 7.61 4.02 -19.06
C ASP A 299 8.62 3.32 -18.13
N LEU A 300 9.30 4.06 -17.24
CA LEU A 300 10.17 3.46 -16.22
C LEU A 300 9.41 2.46 -15.32
N SER A 301 8.20 2.80 -14.91
CA SER A 301 7.38 1.93 -14.03
C SER A 301 6.98 0.62 -14.71
N LEU A 302 6.74 0.66 -16.00
CA LEU A 302 6.21 -0.45 -16.80
C LEU A 302 7.27 -1.23 -17.59
N ASN A 303 8.56 -0.98 -17.31
CA ASN A 303 9.66 -1.75 -17.88
C ASN A 303 10.42 -2.50 -16.78
N PRO A 304 10.93 -3.70 -17.06
CA PRO A 304 11.73 -4.47 -16.12
C PRO A 304 12.97 -3.71 -15.64
N VAL A 305 13.23 -3.73 -14.33
CA VAL A 305 14.47 -3.16 -13.76
C VAL A 305 15.61 -4.18 -13.82
N PHE A 306 15.29 -5.47 -13.71
CA PHE A 306 16.25 -6.57 -13.66
C PHE A 306 15.94 -7.62 -14.73
N GLU A 307 16.89 -7.99 -15.55
CA GLU A 307 16.76 -9.06 -16.56
C GLU A 307 16.34 -10.41 -15.92
N LYS A 308 16.88 -10.72 -14.74
CA LYS A 308 16.54 -11.94 -13.98
C LYS A 308 15.16 -11.90 -13.31
N SER A 309 14.50 -10.75 -13.33
CA SER A 309 13.17 -10.54 -12.76
C SER A 309 12.34 -9.64 -13.69
N PRO A 310 12.08 -10.10 -14.93
CA PRO A 310 11.44 -9.29 -15.97
C PRO A 310 9.98 -8.96 -15.65
N TYR A 311 9.44 -9.57 -14.62
CA TYR A 311 8.07 -9.43 -14.17
C TYR A 311 7.86 -8.27 -13.18
N TYR A 312 8.87 -7.42 -12.91
CA TYR A 312 8.73 -6.29 -12.00
C TYR A 312 9.48 -5.04 -12.50
N GLY A 313 8.75 -3.92 -12.50
CA GLY A 313 9.28 -2.59 -12.76
C GLY A 313 9.39 -1.76 -11.47
N TYR A 314 9.14 -0.45 -11.55
CA TYR A 314 9.07 0.40 -10.35
C TYR A 314 7.64 0.41 -9.80
N GLY A 315 7.40 -0.44 -8.79
CA GLY A 315 6.11 -0.54 -8.11
C GLY A 315 5.02 -1.29 -8.90
N TRP A 316 5.34 -1.94 -10.02
CA TRP A 316 4.39 -2.62 -10.89
C TRP A 316 4.83 -4.04 -11.21
N TRP A 317 3.89 -4.99 -11.07
CA TRP A 317 4.03 -6.32 -11.63
C TRP A 317 3.75 -6.29 -13.12
N LEU A 318 4.64 -6.87 -13.91
CA LEU A 318 4.58 -6.89 -15.36
C LEU A 318 4.22 -8.30 -15.83
N TYR A 319 3.32 -8.38 -16.80
CA TYR A 319 2.92 -9.63 -17.45
C TYR A 319 3.08 -9.47 -18.95
N GLU A 320 3.54 -10.53 -19.60
CA GLU A 320 3.56 -10.63 -21.05
C GLU A 320 2.15 -10.87 -21.61
#